data_8768264ea093e4d3303a1f5bf82051bc
#
_entry.id   8768264ea093e4d3303a1f5bf82051bc
#
_cell.length_a   1.000
_cell.length_b   1.000
_cell.length_c   1.000
_cell.angle_alpha   90.00
_cell.angle_beta   90.00
_cell.angle_gamma   90.00
#
_symmetry.space_group_name_H-M   'P 1'
#
loop_
_entity.id
_entity.type
_entity.pdbx_description
1 polymer ?
#
loop_
_entity_poly.entity_id
_entity_poly.type
_entity_poly.pdbx_seq_one_letter_code
_entity_poly.pdbx_strand_id
1 'polypeptide(L)'
;MTKYEIINFKIEYEKHFYDLNIAWLKEFFLVEDYDQKILSNPQKHIINKGGSIFFTKKNKKIIGVVALMPTDELDVFELTKMGVKKSFRNQGVGRLLINKCIEKVKLDKLKKVIIYSNRKLENAIYLYKSFGFAEVELEKKSNYQRADIKLELRLK
;
A
#
# COMPACT_ATOMS: atom_id res chain seq x y z
N MET A 1 15.04 1.11 23.53
CA MET A 1 14.31 1.74 22.42
C MET A 1 13.89 0.68 21.40
N THR A 2 12.60 0.65 21.10
CA THR A 2 12.07 -0.31 20.14
C THR A 2 12.22 0.26 18.74
N LYS A 3 12.93 -0.46 17.90
CA LYS A 3 13.16 -0.06 16.51
C LYS A 3 12.20 -0.76 15.57
N TYR A 4 11.62 0.00 14.64
CA TYR A 4 10.91 -0.56 13.51
C TYR A 4 11.91 -0.83 12.40
N GLU A 5 11.78 -1.98 11.78
CA GLU A 5 12.63 -2.40 10.68
C GLU A 5 11.77 -2.62 9.44
N ILE A 6 12.17 -2.06 8.29
CA ILE A 6 11.47 -2.30 7.02
C ILE A 6 12.21 -3.43 6.30
N ILE A 7 11.47 -4.48 5.94
CA ILE A 7 12.04 -5.65 5.26
C ILE A 7 11.29 -5.93 3.95
N ASN A 8 11.99 -6.59 3.04
CA ASN A 8 11.44 -6.94 1.73
C ASN A 8 10.55 -8.19 1.81
N PHE A 9 9.74 -8.38 0.79
CA PHE A 9 8.90 -9.57 0.67
C PHE A 9 9.75 -10.84 0.60
N LYS A 10 9.24 -11.87 1.30
CA LYS A 10 9.70 -13.26 1.15
C LYS A 10 8.45 -14.11 1.09
N ILE A 11 8.52 -15.23 0.37
CA ILE A 11 7.36 -16.12 0.22
C ILE A 11 6.83 -16.60 1.57
N GLU A 12 7.71 -16.78 2.54
CA GLU A 12 7.33 -17.21 3.91
C GLU A 12 6.50 -16.15 4.64
N TYR A 13 6.45 -14.90 4.16
CA TYR A 13 5.65 -13.82 4.75
C TYR A 13 4.32 -13.60 4.02
N GLU A 14 4.00 -14.42 3.05
CA GLU A 14 2.77 -14.30 2.24
C GLU A 14 1.52 -14.25 3.11
N LYS A 15 1.48 -15.07 4.16
CA LYS A 15 0.34 -15.08 5.08
C LYS A 15 0.18 -13.76 5.84
N HIS A 16 1.27 -13.13 6.22
CA HIS A 16 1.22 -11.82 6.90
C HIS A 16 0.64 -10.75 6.00
N PHE A 17 1.00 -10.77 4.73
CA PHE A 17 0.43 -9.85 3.74
C PHE A 17 -1.09 -10.01 3.68
N TYR A 18 -1.56 -11.23 3.57
CA TYR A 18 -2.99 -11.54 3.53
C TYR A 18 -3.68 -11.11 4.83
N ASP A 19 -3.20 -11.61 5.96
CA ASP A 19 -3.85 -11.41 7.25
C ASP A 19 -3.96 -9.94 7.66
N LEU A 20 -2.89 -9.17 7.49
CA LEU A 20 -2.89 -7.74 7.84
C LEU A 20 -3.89 -6.96 6.99
N ASN A 21 -3.95 -7.26 5.70
CA ASN A 21 -4.88 -6.56 4.80
C ASN A 21 -6.33 -6.97 5.05
N ILE A 22 -6.59 -8.25 5.24
CA ILE A 22 -7.96 -8.73 5.51
C ILE A 22 -8.49 -8.15 6.81
N ALA A 23 -7.67 -8.11 7.87
CA ALA A 23 -8.07 -7.53 9.15
C ALA A 23 -8.47 -6.05 8.99
N TRP A 24 -7.67 -5.30 8.24
CA TRP A 24 -7.93 -3.89 7.98
C TRP A 24 -9.19 -3.69 7.15
N LEU A 25 -9.35 -4.46 6.07
CA LEU A 25 -10.53 -4.36 5.20
C LEU A 25 -11.82 -4.69 5.95
N LYS A 26 -11.83 -5.74 6.76
CA LYS A 26 -13.01 -6.12 7.54
C LYS A 26 -13.39 -5.08 8.58
N GLU A 27 -12.42 -4.32 9.06
CA GLU A 27 -12.67 -3.25 10.04
C GLU A 27 -13.37 -2.04 9.40
N PHE A 28 -12.99 -1.68 8.18
CA PHE A 28 -13.41 -0.43 7.54
C PHE A 28 -14.34 -0.61 6.35
N PHE A 29 -14.28 -1.75 5.67
CA PHE A 29 -14.98 -2.00 4.40
C PHE A 29 -15.41 -3.46 4.28
N LEU A 30 -15.83 -3.83 3.06
CA LEU A 30 -16.01 -5.22 2.67
C LEU A 30 -14.81 -5.67 1.86
N VAL A 31 -14.50 -6.97 1.93
CA VAL A 31 -13.46 -7.56 1.08
C VAL A 31 -14.08 -7.79 -0.30
N GLU A 32 -13.56 -7.10 -1.31
CA GLU A 32 -14.02 -7.25 -2.68
C GLU A 32 -13.29 -8.40 -3.38
N ASP A 33 -13.86 -8.91 -4.46
CA ASP A 33 -13.25 -10.03 -5.22
C ASP A 33 -11.85 -9.68 -5.69
N TYR A 34 -11.64 -8.44 -6.14
CA TYR A 34 -10.32 -7.97 -6.57
C TYR A 34 -9.31 -8.05 -5.43
N ASP A 35 -9.71 -7.66 -4.21
CA ASP A 35 -8.85 -7.76 -3.03
C ASP A 35 -8.48 -9.21 -2.76
N GLN A 36 -9.47 -10.11 -2.77
CA GLN A 36 -9.25 -11.51 -2.49
C GLN A 36 -8.26 -12.13 -3.49
N LYS A 37 -8.41 -11.77 -4.76
CA LYS A 37 -7.54 -12.25 -5.83
C LYS A 37 -6.08 -11.85 -5.58
N ILE A 38 -5.83 -10.56 -5.33
CA ILE A 38 -4.48 -10.03 -5.15
C ILE A 38 -3.87 -10.55 -3.84
N LEU A 39 -4.63 -10.51 -2.76
CA LEU A 39 -4.14 -10.86 -1.42
C LEU A 39 -3.84 -12.36 -1.29
N SER A 40 -4.53 -13.19 -2.07
CA SER A 40 -4.35 -14.65 -2.01
C SER A 40 -3.10 -15.14 -2.75
N ASN A 41 -2.56 -14.33 -3.67
CA ASN A 41 -1.36 -14.73 -4.42
C ASN A 41 -0.52 -13.51 -4.79
N PRO A 42 0.12 -12.88 -3.79
CA PRO A 42 0.93 -11.68 -4.03
C PRO A 42 2.15 -11.95 -4.91
N GLN A 43 2.72 -13.14 -4.86
CA GLN A 43 3.86 -13.50 -5.71
C GLN A 43 3.48 -13.35 -7.18
N LYS A 44 2.35 -13.93 -7.58
CA LYS A 44 1.88 -13.90 -8.98
C LYS A 44 1.44 -12.49 -9.40
N HIS A 45 0.66 -11.82 -8.55
CA HIS A 45 -0.02 -10.58 -8.95
C HIS A 45 0.80 -9.32 -8.72
N ILE A 46 1.82 -9.37 -7.85
CA ILE A 46 2.62 -8.20 -7.52
C ILE A 46 4.09 -8.44 -7.88
N ILE A 47 4.72 -9.41 -7.23
CA ILE A 47 6.18 -9.61 -7.34
C ILE A 47 6.58 -10.02 -8.75
N ASN A 48 5.90 -11.02 -9.32
CA ASN A 48 6.22 -11.52 -10.67
C ASN A 48 5.96 -10.49 -11.77
N LYS A 49 5.16 -9.47 -11.47
CA LYS A 49 4.86 -8.39 -12.41
C LYS A 49 5.80 -7.18 -12.27
N GLY A 50 6.78 -7.27 -11.39
CA GLY A 50 7.74 -6.20 -11.17
C GLY A 50 7.40 -5.27 -10.02
N GLY A 51 6.38 -5.61 -9.25
CA GLY A 51 6.01 -4.85 -8.05
C GLY A 51 6.85 -5.20 -6.84
N SER A 52 6.57 -4.53 -5.73
CA SER A 52 7.28 -4.71 -4.47
C SER A 52 6.28 -4.79 -3.31
N ILE A 53 6.67 -5.51 -2.28
CA ILE A 53 5.93 -5.55 -1.02
C ILE A 53 6.96 -5.33 0.09
N PHE A 54 6.65 -4.41 1.00
CA PHE A 54 7.49 -4.11 2.16
C PHE A 54 6.72 -4.38 3.44
N PHE A 55 7.41 -4.92 4.42
CA PHE A 55 6.84 -5.17 5.75
C PHE A 55 7.55 -4.33 6.79
N THR A 56 6.83 -3.96 7.84
CA THR A 56 7.42 -3.39 9.05
C THR A 56 7.48 -4.48 10.11
N LYS A 57 8.66 -4.66 10.66
CA LYS A 57 8.93 -5.66 11.69
C LYS A 57 9.33 -4.95 12.97
N LYS A 58 8.80 -5.43 14.09
CA LYS A 58 9.16 -4.94 15.42
C LYS A 58 9.28 -6.13 16.36
N ASN A 59 10.45 -6.29 16.99
CA ASN A 59 10.69 -7.41 17.92
C ASN A 59 10.30 -8.76 17.32
N LYS A 60 10.75 -9.03 16.10
CA LYS A 60 10.49 -10.31 15.38
C LYS A 60 9.04 -10.48 14.93
N LYS A 61 8.17 -9.47 15.11
CA LYS A 61 6.76 -9.54 14.67
C LYS A 61 6.56 -8.65 13.45
N ILE A 62 5.84 -9.16 12.47
CA ILE A 62 5.40 -8.40 11.31
C ILE A 62 4.16 -7.63 11.74
N ILE A 63 4.22 -6.29 11.68
CA ILE A 63 3.15 -5.43 12.19
C ILE A 63 2.56 -4.49 11.14
N GLY A 64 3.17 -4.39 9.98
CA GLY A 64 2.70 -3.53 8.91
C GLY A 64 3.12 -4.04 7.55
N VAL A 65 2.43 -3.58 6.52
CA VAL A 65 2.68 -3.99 5.14
C VAL A 65 2.21 -2.93 4.17
N VAL A 66 2.85 -2.88 3.01
CA VAL A 66 2.43 -2.04 1.88
C VAL A 66 2.90 -2.68 0.58
N ALA A 67 2.18 -2.45 -0.50
CA ALA A 67 2.56 -2.94 -1.82
C ALA A 67 2.67 -1.80 -2.82
N LEU A 68 3.56 -1.99 -3.79
CA LEU A 68 3.67 -1.18 -5.00
C LEU A 68 3.35 -2.09 -6.17
N MET A 69 2.28 -1.82 -6.89
CA MET A 69 1.83 -2.65 -8.01
C MET A 69 2.00 -1.89 -9.32
N PRO A 70 2.58 -2.53 -10.35
CA PRO A 70 2.55 -1.95 -11.69
C PRO A 70 1.11 -1.74 -12.16
N THR A 71 0.88 -0.72 -12.97
CA THR A 71 -0.40 -0.45 -13.60
C THR A 71 -0.30 -0.71 -15.10
N ASP A 72 -1.41 -0.52 -15.82
CA ASP A 72 -1.42 -0.66 -17.28
C ASP A 72 -0.66 0.49 -17.96
N GLU A 73 -0.44 1.58 -17.25
CA GLU A 73 0.32 2.72 -17.78
C GLU A 73 1.81 2.53 -17.44
N LEU A 74 2.67 2.69 -18.46
CA LEU A 74 4.13 2.52 -18.30
C LEU A 74 4.67 3.52 -17.28
N ASP A 75 5.53 3.03 -16.38
CA ASP A 75 6.22 3.80 -15.33
C ASP A 75 5.26 4.44 -14.32
N VAL A 76 4.04 3.91 -14.21
CA VAL A 76 3.06 4.33 -13.20
C VAL A 76 2.74 3.14 -12.31
N PHE A 77 3.03 3.26 -11.02
CA PHE A 77 2.74 2.22 -10.03
C PHE A 77 1.67 2.70 -9.06
N GLU A 78 0.94 1.75 -8.52
CA GLU A 78 -0.07 2.00 -7.49
C GLU A 78 0.49 1.63 -6.11
N LEU A 79 0.44 2.56 -5.16
CA LEU A 79 0.70 2.28 -3.76
C LEU A 79 -0.62 1.79 -3.17
N THR A 80 -0.61 0.57 -2.65
CA THR A 80 -1.86 -0.11 -2.28
C THR A 80 -1.59 -1.16 -1.20
N LYS A 81 -2.66 -1.78 -0.70
CA LYS A 81 -2.56 -2.90 0.24
C LYS A 81 -1.74 -2.55 1.48
N MET A 82 -1.89 -1.31 1.96
CA MET A 82 -1.24 -0.88 3.21
C MET A 82 -2.13 -1.24 4.39
N GLY A 83 -1.55 -1.94 5.34
CA GLY A 83 -2.24 -2.28 6.57
C GLY A 83 -1.27 -2.28 7.74
N VAL A 84 -1.71 -1.74 8.87
CA VAL A 84 -0.92 -1.71 10.10
C VAL A 84 -1.76 -2.36 11.20
N LYS A 85 -1.13 -3.24 11.97
CA LYS A 85 -1.77 -3.87 13.12
C LYS A 85 -2.38 -2.80 14.01
N LYS A 86 -3.63 -3.01 14.46
CA LYS A 86 -4.37 -2.01 15.20
C LYS A 86 -3.61 -1.46 16.41
N SER A 87 -2.94 -2.33 17.16
CA SER A 87 -2.17 -1.94 18.35
C SER A 87 -0.92 -1.10 18.04
N PHE A 88 -0.53 -1.02 16.77
CA PHE A 88 0.66 -0.27 16.34
C PHE A 88 0.33 0.95 15.47
N ARG A 89 -0.95 1.30 15.36
CA ARG A 89 -1.37 2.49 14.60
C ARG A 89 -1.02 3.76 15.35
N ASN A 90 -0.93 4.86 14.61
CA ASN A 90 -0.61 6.20 15.12
C ASN A 90 0.78 6.28 15.77
N GLN A 91 1.70 5.42 15.34
CA GLN A 91 3.08 5.39 15.83
C GLN A 91 4.11 5.59 14.70
N GLY A 92 3.64 6.09 13.55
CA GLY A 92 4.53 6.39 12.43
C GLY A 92 4.84 5.22 11.50
N VAL A 93 4.21 4.07 11.69
CA VAL A 93 4.47 2.89 10.84
C VAL A 93 4.04 3.14 9.40
N GLY A 94 2.85 3.70 9.19
CA GLY A 94 2.38 4.05 7.85
C GLY A 94 3.32 5.02 7.14
N ARG A 95 3.84 5.99 7.86
CA ARG A 95 4.81 6.95 7.33
C ARG A 95 6.09 6.27 6.87
N LEU A 96 6.60 5.34 7.66
CA LEU A 96 7.79 4.56 7.29
C LEU A 96 7.57 3.76 6.02
N LEU A 97 6.40 3.12 5.90
CA LEU A 97 6.05 2.30 4.74
C LEU A 97 5.92 3.16 3.47
N ILE A 98 5.23 4.29 3.56
CA ILE A 98 5.07 5.20 2.42
C ILE A 98 6.43 5.75 1.98
N ASN A 99 7.25 6.15 2.95
CA ASN A 99 8.58 6.68 2.65
C ASN A 99 9.43 5.64 1.90
N LYS A 100 9.36 4.38 2.34
CA LYS A 100 10.09 3.29 1.66
C LYS A 100 9.62 3.12 0.21
N CYS A 101 8.31 3.21 -0.01
CA CYS A 101 7.75 3.13 -1.37
C CYS A 101 8.25 4.28 -2.24
N ILE A 102 8.27 5.50 -1.70
CA ILE A 102 8.73 6.68 -2.45
C ILE A 102 10.21 6.55 -2.80
N GLU A 103 11.04 6.08 -1.86
CA GLU A 103 12.45 5.82 -2.13
C GLU A 103 12.61 4.82 -3.28
N LYS A 104 11.83 3.74 -3.27
CA LYS A 104 11.90 2.68 -4.29
C LYS A 104 11.53 3.22 -5.67
N VAL A 105 10.43 3.96 -5.77
CA VAL A 105 9.96 4.47 -7.07
C VAL A 105 10.90 5.53 -7.63
N LYS A 106 11.54 6.31 -6.78
CA LYS A 106 12.57 7.28 -7.21
C LYS A 106 13.82 6.56 -7.71
N LEU A 107 14.26 5.54 -6.99
CA LEU A 107 15.40 4.73 -7.39
C LEU A 107 15.17 4.07 -8.74
N ASP A 108 13.96 3.57 -8.98
CA ASP A 108 13.58 2.92 -10.23
C ASP A 108 13.21 3.92 -11.33
N LYS A 109 13.28 5.21 -11.06
CA LYS A 109 13.02 6.30 -12.01
C LYS A 109 11.63 6.24 -12.62
N LEU A 110 10.64 5.89 -11.82
CA LEU A 110 9.25 5.85 -12.26
C LEU A 110 8.71 7.26 -12.47
N LYS A 111 7.64 7.36 -13.25
CA LYS A 111 7.02 8.62 -13.62
C LYS A 111 6.14 9.17 -12.50
N LYS A 112 5.28 8.32 -11.95
CA LYS A 112 4.37 8.70 -10.88
C LYS A 112 3.84 7.51 -10.10
N VAL A 113 3.29 7.79 -8.92
CA VAL A 113 2.61 6.82 -8.06
C VAL A 113 1.18 7.26 -7.88
N ILE A 114 0.23 6.33 -7.98
CA ILE A 114 -1.19 6.60 -7.75
C ILE A 114 -1.68 5.85 -6.51
N ILE A 115 -2.71 6.40 -5.88
CA ILE A 115 -3.39 5.79 -4.73
C ILE A 115 -4.89 5.90 -4.94
N TYR A 116 -5.61 4.80 -4.72
CA TYR A 116 -7.07 4.80 -4.62
C TYR A 116 -7.45 4.69 -3.15
N SER A 117 -8.35 5.53 -2.67
CA SER A 117 -8.73 5.58 -1.27
C SER A 117 -10.21 5.94 -1.08
N ASN A 118 -10.61 6.16 0.14
CA ASN A 118 -11.98 6.57 0.48
C ASN A 118 -11.91 7.76 1.42
N ARG A 119 -12.78 8.74 1.18
CA ARG A 119 -12.79 10.01 1.93
C ARG A 119 -13.03 9.85 3.42
N LYS A 120 -13.63 8.74 3.86
CA LYS A 120 -13.79 8.51 5.30
C LYS A 120 -12.47 8.19 6.01
N LEU A 121 -11.43 7.83 5.26
CA LEU A 121 -10.10 7.57 5.80
C LEU A 121 -9.30 8.89 5.88
N GLU A 122 -9.80 9.83 6.66
CA GLU A 122 -9.23 11.19 6.73
C GLU A 122 -7.75 11.21 7.11
N ASN A 123 -7.35 10.39 8.09
CA ASN A 123 -5.97 10.33 8.55
C ASN A 123 -5.03 9.81 7.46
N ALA A 124 -5.47 8.79 6.70
CA ALA A 124 -4.68 8.24 5.60
C ALA A 124 -4.50 9.28 4.49
N ILE A 125 -5.58 9.96 4.12
CA ILE A 125 -5.54 10.98 3.07
C ILE A 125 -4.63 12.14 3.49
N TYR A 126 -4.72 12.58 4.74
CA TYR A 126 -3.84 13.62 5.28
C TYR A 126 -2.38 13.19 5.18
N LEU A 127 -2.10 11.94 5.55
CA LEU A 127 -0.76 11.38 5.47
C LEU A 127 -0.22 11.37 4.04
N TYR A 128 -1.03 10.91 3.08
CA TYR A 128 -0.64 10.90 1.66
C TYR A 128 -0.33 12.32 1.17
N LYS A 129 -1.20 13.28 1.48
CA LYS A 129 -0.98 14.67 1.09
C LYS A 129 0.29 15.25 1.69
N SER A 130 0.65 14.84 2.92
CA SER A 130 1.88 15.29 3.57
C SER A 130 3.14 14.84 2.84
N PHE A 131 3.05 13.79 2.02
CA PHE A 131 4.16 13.32 1.17
C PHE A 131 4.16 13.96 -0.22
N GLY A 132 3.18 14.82 -0.50
CA GLY A 132 3.09 15.50 -1.80
C GLY A 132 2.07 14.92 -2.76
N PHE A 133 1.32 13.89 -2.35
CA PHE A 133 0.23 13.38 -3.18
C PHE A 133 -0.87 14.42 -3.31
N ALA A 134 -1.39 14.58 -4.50
CA ALA A 134 -2.48 15.51 -4.79
C ALA A 134 -3.68 14.77 -5.36
N GLU A 135 -4.87 15.22 -5.02
CA GLU A 135 -6.10 14.64 -5.54
C GLU A 135 -6.20 14.88 -7.05
N VAL A 136 -6.57 13.83 -7.79
CA VAL A 136 -6.82 13.88 -9.23
C VAL A 136 -8.16 13.24 -9.53
N GLU A 137 -8.63 13.38 -10.77
CA GLU A 137 -9.90 12.81 -11.18
C GLU A 137 -9.89 11.29 -11.09
N LEU A 138 -10.96 10.74 -10.48
CA LEU A 138 -11.14 9.30 -10.35
C LEU A 138 -11.85 8.77 -11.61
N GLU A 139 -11.35 7.67 -12.17
CA GLU A 139 -11.98 7.00 -13.29
C GLU A 139 -13.38 6.48 -12.89
N LYS A 140 -14.32 6.46 -13.84
CA LYS A 140 -15.66 5.94 -13.60
C LYS A 140 -15.67 4.48 -13.17
N LYS A 141 -14.69 3.69 -13.66
CA LYS A 141 -14.53 2.27 -13.31
C LYS A 141 -13.13 2.05 -12.78
N SER A 142 -12.96 2.17 -11.47
CA SER A 142 -11.72 1.74 -10.82
C SER A 142 -11.84 0.27 -10.44
N ASN A 143 -10.72 -0.34 -10.07
CA ASN A 143 -10.71 -1.73 -9.59
C ASN A 143 -11.39 -1.90 -8.23
N TYR A 144 -11.63 -0.80 -7.52
CA TYR A 144 -12.22 -0.83 -6.17
C TYR A 144 -13.54 -0.08 -6.15
N GLN A 145 -14.62 -0.77 -5.79
CA GLN A 145 -15.94 -0.13 -5.63
C GLN A 145 -15.96 0.88 -4.49
N ARG A 146 -15.18 0.62 -3.44
CA ARG A 146 -15.09 1.50 -2.28
C ARG A 146 -14.32 2.79 -2.53
N ALA A 147 -13.55 2.87 -3.61
CA ALA A 147 -12.73 4.05 -3.89
C ALA A 147 -13.60 5.21 -4.34
N ASP A 148 -13.48 6.35 -3.66
CA ASP A 148 -14.15 7.59 -4.05
C ASP A 148 -13.18 8.77 -4.16
N ILE A 149 -11.89 8.51 -4.03
CA ILE A 149 -10.83 9.50 -4.22
C ILE A 149 -9.61 8.83 -4.83
N LYS A 150 -8.94 9.54 -5.74
CA LYS A 150 -7.67 9.13 -6.33
C LYS A 150 -6.65 10.22 -6.09
N LEU A 151 -5.45 9.83 -5.70
CA LEU A 151 -4.34 10.76 -5.50
C LEU A 151 -3.16 10.32 -6.35
N GLU A 152 -2.30 11.28 -6.70
CA GLU A 152 -1.07 10.94 -7.41
C GLU A 152 0.10 11.78 -6.92
N LEU A 153 1.29 11.18 -6.99
CA LEU A 153 2.56 11.85 -6.75
C LEU A 153 3.36 11.77 -8.03
N ARG A 154 3.64 12.91 -8.63
CA ARG A 154 4.49 12.99 -9.83
C ARG A 154 5.94 13.06 -9.40
N LEU A 155 6.78 12.23 -10.05
CA LEU A 155 8.21 12.14 -9.74
C LEU A 155 9.06 12.88 -10.76
N LYS A 156 8.44 13.27 -11.89
CA LYS A 156 9.10 14.03 -12.96
C LYS A 156 8.13 15.01 -13.58
#